data_a4bfb0b8dc2b7161854eedcd1d7fc6ee
#
_entry.id   a4bfb0b8dc2b7161854eedcd1d7fc6ee
#
_cell.length_a   1.000
_cell.length_b   1.000
_cell.length_c   1.000
_cell.angle_alpha   90.00
_cell.angle_beta   90.00
_cell.angle_gamma   90.00
#
_symmetry.space_group_name_H-M   'P 1'
#
loop_
_entity.id
_entity.type
_entity.pdbx_description
1 polymer ?
#
loop_
_entity_poly.entity_id
_entity_poly.type
_entity_poly.pdbx_seq_one_letter_code
_entity_poly.pdbx_strand_id
1 'polypeptide(L)'
;ENPNGLILGTPGSGKSFAAKREMTNAFLITDDDIIICDPEAEYFSLVQRLGGQVIRLSPAGKGMDGKPQYVNPMDINLNYSEDDNPLALKSDFILSLCELVIGGKEGLQPVEKTVIDRAVRNVYRPFLADPDPAKMPILGDLYNELLKQPEPEATRIAAALELYVSGSLNVFNHRTNVELSNRLVCFDIKQLGKQLKKLGMLIVQDQVWNRVTVNRAEKKACLLYT
;
A
#
# COMPACT_ATOMS: atom_id res chain seq x y z
N GLU A 1 -0.48 -25.56 -0.79
CA GLU A 1 -1.93 -25.27 -0.85
C GLU A 1 -2.13 -23.78 -0.70
N ASN A 2 -3.05 -23.20 -1.48
CA ASN A 2 -3.38 -21.79 -1.41
C ASN A 2 -4.69 -21.62 -0.59
N PRO A 3 -4.62 -21.27 0.69
CA PRO A 3 -5.77 -21.30 1.61
C PRO A 3 -6.61 -20.01 1.51
N ASN A 4 -7.04 -19.65 0.31
CA ASN A 4 -7.96 -18.53 0.13
C ASN A 4 -9.38 -18.93 0.56
N GLY A 5 -10.00 -18.10 1.37
CA GLY A 5 -11.38 -18.24 1.82
C GLY A 5 -12.26 -17.09 1.38
N LEU A 6 -13.51 -17.37 1.08
CA LEU A 6 -14.52 -16.36 0.75
C LEU A 6 -15.73 -16.52 1.68
N ILE A 7 -16.09 -15.45 2.40
CA ILE A 7 -17.26 -15.42 3.28
C ILE A 7 -18.35 -14.60 2.62
N LEU A 8 -19.42 -15.26 2.19
CA LEU A 8 -20.59 -14.62 1.59
C LEU A 8 -21.78 -14.67 2.53
N GLY A 9 -22.64 -13.66 2.46
CA GLY A 9 -23.88 -13.60 3.22
C GLY A 9 -24.58 -12.24 3.05
N THR A 10 -25.85 -12.20 3.34
CA THR A 10 -26.65 -10.97 3.34
C THR A 10 -26.20 -10.00 4.44
N PRO A 11 -26.54 -8.71 4.36
CA PRO A 11 -26.34 -7.78 5.48
C PRO A 11 -26.95 -8.34 6.76
N GLY A 12 -26.23 -8.25 7.88
CA GLY A 12 -26.70 -8.77 9.18
C GLY A 12 -26.53 -10.27 9.40
N SER A 13 -26.03 -11.06 8.44
CA SER A 13 -25.85 -12.53 8.56
C SER A 13 -24.68 -12.97 9.43
N GLY A 14 -23.93 -12.04 10.02
CA GLY A 14 -22.79 -12.35 10.91
C GLY A 14 -21.45 -12.56 10.19
N LYS A 15 -21.29 -12.12 8.94
CA LYS A 15 -20.00 -12.21 8.19
C LYS A 15 -18.82 -11.62 8.96
N SER A 16 -18.97 -10.37 9.41
CA SER A 16 -17.90 -9.69 10.18
C SER A 16 -17.62 -10.40 11.51
N PHE A 17 -18.62 -11.00 12.13
CA PHE A 17 -18.43 -11.79 13.35
C PHE A 17 -17.64 -13.07 13.07
N ALA A 18 -18.00 -13.81 12.01
CA ALA A 18 -17.27 -15.00 11.60
C ALA A 18 -15.80 -14.68 11.27
N ALA A 19 -15.55 -13.62 10.50
CA ALA A 19 -14.22 -13.17 10.16
C ALA A 19 -13.41 -12.77 11.41
N LYS A 20 -14.01 -12.03 12.34
CA LYS A 20 -13.37 -11.67 13.63
C LYS A 20 -13.01 -12.89 14.46
N ARG A 21 -13.88 -13.89 14.49
CA ARG A 21 -13.64 -15.15 15.20
C ARG A 21 -12.48 -15.93 14.59
N GLU A 22 -12.46 -16.10 13.27
CA GLU A 22 -11.37 -16.81 12.59
C GLU A 22 -10.02 -16.10 12.77
N MET A 23 -10.01 -14.78 12.61
CA MET A 23 -8.82 -13.97 12.85
C MET A 23 -8.30 -14.10 14.29
N THR A 24 -9.21 -14.03 15.27
CA THR A 24 -8.85 -14.18 16.69
C THR A 24 -8.27 -15.57 16.97
N ASN A 25 -8.88 -16.62 16.42
CA ASN A 25 -8.36 -17.97 16.55
C ASN A 25 -6.97 -18.12 15.93
N ALA A 26 -6.79 -17.63 14.69
CA ALA A 26 -5.49 -17.65 14.04
C ALA A 26 -4.43 -16.90 14.86
N PHE A 27 -4.77 -15.71 15.37
CA PHE A 27 -3.87 -14.91 16.20
C PHE A 27 -3.44 -15.61 17.49
N LEU A 28 -4.36 -16.34 18.13
CA LEU A 28 -4.09 -17.01 19.42
C LEU A 28 -3.39 -18.36 19.27
N ILE A 29 -3.56 -19.04 18.13
CA ILE A 29 -3.08 -20.43 17.94
C ILE A 29 -1.78 -20.48 17.15
N THR A 30 -1.54 -19.50 16.26
CA THR A 30 -0.35 -19.45 15.39
C THR A 30 0.53 -18.25 15.70
N ASP A 31 1.74 -18.24 15.14
CA ASP A 31 2.63 -17.08 15.13
C ASP A 31 2.57 -16.31 13.81
N ASP A 32 1.57 -16.60 12.97
CA ASP A 32 1.39 -15.98 11.67
C ASP A 32 1.06 -14.48 11.80
N ASP A 33 1.46 -13.71 10.80
CA ASP A 33 1.09 -12.31 10.70
C ASP A 33 -0.35 -12.16 10.22
N ILE A 34 -1.09 -11.24 10.83
CA ILE A 34 -2.47 -10.93 10.45
C ILE A 34 -2.56 -9.48 10.02
N ILE A 35 -2.98 -9.28 8.79
CA ILE A 35 -3.15 -7.95 8.21
C ILE A 35 -4.62 -7.79 7.80
N ILE A 36 -5.23 -6.70 8.22
CA ILE A 36 -6.64 -6.40 7.98
C ILE A 36 -6.73 -5.14 7.13
N CYS A 37 -7.42 -5.21 6.01
CA CYS A 37 -7.88 -4.03 5.28
C CYS A 37 -9.35 -3.78 5.65
N ASP A 38 -9.61 -2.71 6.38
CA ASP A 38 -10.91 -2.41 7.02
C ASP A 38 -11.55 -1.15 6.40
N PRO A 39 -12.41 -1.31 5.39
CA PRO A 39 -13.10 -0.19 4.76
C PRO A 39 -14.28 0.35 5.57
N GLU A 40 -14.72 -0.36 6.60
CA GLU A 40 -15.89 0.01 7.41
C GLU A 40 -15.54 0.40 8.86
N ALA A 41 -14.26 0.30 9.26
CA ALA A 41 -13.76 0.58 10.61
C ALA A 41 -14.41 -0.26 11.71
N GLU A 42 -14.62 -1.56 11.45
CA GLU A 42 -15.26 -2.49 12.38
C GLU A 42 -14.29 -3.24 13.29
N TYR A 43 -12.97 -3.24 12.99
CA TYR A 43 -11.98 -4.09 13.67
C TYR A 43 -11.19 -3.37 14.76
N PHE A 44 -11.26 -2.05 14.86
CA PHE A 44 -10.48 -1.24 15.80
C PHE A 44 -10.43 -1.79 17.22
N SER A 45 -11.60 -1.98 17.85
CA SER A 45 -11.68 -2.41 19.25
C SER A 45 -11.10 -3.80 19.48
N LEU A 46 -11.24 -4.70 18.52
CA LEU A 46 -10.71 -6.06 18.61
C LEU A 46 -9.19 -6.06 18.47
N VAL A 47 -8.68 -5.36 17.47
CA VAL A 47 -7.23 -5.24 17.22
C VAL A 47 -6.52 -4.61 18.42
N GLN A 48 -7.09 -3.55 19.00
CA GLN A 48 -6.55 -2.91 20.20
C GLN A 48 -6.50 -3.87 21.39
N ARG A 49 -7.55 -4.64 21.64
CA ARG A 49 -7.61 -5.61 22.75
C ARG A 49 -6.59 -6.75 22.59
N LEU A 50 -6.24 -7.12 21.38
CA LEU A 50 -5.22 -8.12 21.09
C LEU A 50 -3.79 -7.54 21.05
N GLY A 51 -3.59 -6.26 21.36
CA GLY A 51 -2.29 -5.61 21.33
C GLY A 51 -1.77 -5.33 19.91
N GLY A 52 -2.66 -5.38 18.92
CA GLY A 52 -2.35 -5.05 17.53
C GLY A 52 -2.32 -3.54 17.28
N GLN A 53 -1.92 -3.18 16.07
CA GLN A 53 -1.81 -1.79 15.63
C GLN A 53 -2.91 -1.44 14.63
N VAL A 54 -3.54 -0.30 14.82
CA VAL A 54 -4.47 0.29 13.85
C VAL A 54 -3.84 1.51 13.20
N ILE A 55 -3.72 1.47 11.89
CA ILE A 55 -3.21 2.55 11.05
C ILE A 55 -4.40 3.15 10.31
N ARG A 56 -4.76 4.38 10.64
CA ARG A 56 -5.84 5.08 9.96
C ARG A 56 -5.30 5.88 8.79
N LEU A 57 -5.75 5.52 7.59
CA LEU A 57 -5.50 6.30 6.39
C LEU A 57 -6.67 7.28 6.18
N SER A 58 -6.39 8.57 6.21
CA SER A 58 -7.40 9.62 6.03
C SER A 58 -6.87 10.73 5.13
N PRO A 59 -7.73 11.46 4.40
CA PRO A 59 -7.29 12.58 3.56
C PRO A 59 -6.56 13.68 4.35
N ALA A 60 -6.88 13.82 5.63
CA ALA A 60 -6.20 14.77 6.52
C ALA A 60 -4.84 14.26 7.03
N GLY A 61 -4.46 13.02 6.72
CA GLY A 61 -3.21 12.40 7.19
C GLY A 61 -3.12 12.23 8.70
N LYS A 62 -4.27 12.17 9.41
CA LYS A 62 -4.30 12.07 10.87
C LYS A 62 -4.81 10.72 11.34
N GLY A 63 -4.05 10.09 12.24
CA GLY A 63 -4.45 8.91 12.97
C GLY A 63 -5.54 9.17 14.01
N MET A 64 -5.88 8.14 14.78
CA MET A 64 -6.91 8.22 15.82
C MET A 64 -6.50 9.11 17.01
N ASP A 65 -5.22 9.20 17.28
CA ASP A 65 -4.62 10.07 18.31
C ASP A 65 -4.39 11.53 17.84
N GLY A 66 -4.81 11.84 16.61
CA GLY A 66 -4.63 13.16 15.99
C GLY A 66 -3.23 13.41 15.44
N LYS A 67 -2.28 12.47 15.61
CA LYS A 67 -0.93 12.58 15.06
C LYS A 67 -0.92 12.21 13.57
N PRO A 68 0.04 12.74 12.80
CA PRO A 68 0.20 12.35 11.41
C PRO A 68 0.46 10.85 11.28
N GLN A 69 -0.24 10.19 10.35
CA GLN A 69 -0.01 8.80 9.97
C GLN A 69 0.04 8.71 8.45
N TYR A 70 1.20 8.32 7.94
CA TYR A 70 1.46 8.21 6.52
C TYR A 70 2.04 6.85 6.17
N VAL A 71 1.67 6.34 5.01
CA VAL A 71 2.24 5.15 4.37
C VAL A 71 2.67 5.55 2.97
N ASN A 72 3.93 5.37 2.68
CA ASN A 72 4.55 5.75 1.41
C ASN A 72 4.35 4.63 0.37
N PRO A 73 3.66 4.88 -0.75
CA PRO A 73 3.54 3.88 -1.82
C PRO A 73 4.88 3.57 -2.51
N MET A 74 5.89 4.44 -2.33
CA MET A 74 7.22 4.23 -2.89
C MET A 74 8.15 3.42 -1.98
N ASP A 75 7.71 2.97 -0.81
CA ASP A 75 8.56 2.12 0.04
C ASP A 75 8.91 0.82 -0.68
N ILE A 76 10.20 0.52 -0.71
CA ILE A 76 10.73 -0.71 -1.30
C ILE A 76 11.47 -1.50 -0.23
N ASN A 77 11.25 -2.80 -0.21
CA ASN A 77 12.01 -3.70 0.63
C ASN A 77 13.10 -4.36 -0.22
N LEU A 78 14.33 -4.33 0.27
CA LEU A 78 15.47 -4.95 -0.41
C LEU A 78 15.76 -6.38 0.07
N ASN A 79 15.09 -6.84 1.13
CA ASN A 79 15.26 -8.18 1.69
C ASN A 79 14.39 -9.22 0.98
N TYR A 80 14.56 -9.32 -0.33
CA TYR A 80 13.94 -10.36 -1.16
C TYR A 80 14.86 -11.57 -1.31
N SER A 81 14.30 -12.71 -1.78
CA SER A 81 15.12 -13.85 -2.14
C SER A 81 16.07 -13.49 -3.30
N GLU A 82 17.18 -14.25 -3.46
CA GLU A 82 18.19 -14.01 -4.50
C GLU A 82 17.61 -14.03 -5.92
N ASP A 83 16.47 -14.71 -6.12
CA ASP A 83 15.80 -14.84 -7.42
C ASP A 83 14.84 -13.67 -7.74
N ASP A 84 14.52 -12.83 -6.79
CA ASP A 84 13.55 -11.72 -6.97
C ASP A 84 14.29 -10.41 -7.33
N ASN A 85 13.67 -9.60 -8.17
CA ASN A 85 14.12 -8.23 -8.45
C ASN A 85 13.17 -7.22 -7.77
N PRO A 86 13.53 -6.69 -6.60
CA PRO A 86 12.68 -5.77 -5.85
C PRO A 86 12.25 -4.54 -6.63
N LEU A 87 13.17 -4.00 -7.45
CA LEU A 87 12.90 -2.83 -8.27
C LEU A 87 11.90 -3.13 -9.40
N ALA A 88 11.97 -4.32 -10.00
CA ALA A 88 11.01 -4.72 -11.03
C ALA A 88 9.59 -4.88 -10.44
N LEU A 89 9.48 -5.52 -9.26
CA LEU A 89 8.21 -5.67 -8.55
C LEU A 89 7.62 -4.30 -8.16
N LYS A 90 8.47 -3.40 -7.67
CA LYS A 90 8.05 -2.03 -7.34
C LYS A 90 7.67 -1.24 -8.60
N SER A 91 8.37 -1.41 -9.70
CA SER A 91 8.00 -0.78 -10.97
C SER A 91 6.62 -1.24 -11.45
N ASP A 92 6.31 -2.52 -11.36
CA ASP A 92 5.00 -3.08 -11.71
C ASP A 92 3.88 -2.52 -10.81
N PHE A 93 4.15 -2.42 -9.51
CA PHE A 93 3.23 -1.75 -8.57
C PHE A 93 2.98 -0.28 -8.95
N ILE A 94 4.03 0.49 -9.25
CA ILE A 94 3.90 1.91 -9.63
C ILE A 94 3.19 2.07 -10.98
N LEU A 95 3.40 1.15 -11.93
CA LEU A 95 2.61 1.10 -13.16
C LEU A 95 1.12 0.93 -12.85
N SER A 96 0.76 0.01 -11.97
CA SER A 96 -0.64 -0.20 -11.53
C SER A 96 -1.22 1.02 -10.81
N LEU A 97 -0.42 1.70 -9.99
CA LEU A 97 -0.79 2.94 -9.33
C LEU A 97 -1.05 4.05 -10.34
N CYS A 98 -0.16 4.25 -11.30
CA CYS A 98 -0.32 5.24 -12.35
C CYS A 98 -1.54 4.94 -13.24
N GLU A 99 -1.78 3.68 -13.57
CA GLU A 99 -2.96 3.27 -14.32
C GLU A 99 -4.26 3.61 -13.58
N LEU A 100 -4.28 3.38 -12.27
CA LEU A 100 -5.42 3.73 -11.43
C LEU A 100 -5.67 5.24 -11.34
N VAL A 101 -4.60 6.04 -11.31
CA VAL A 101 -4.65 7.52 -11.19
C VAL A 101 -5.02 8.18 -12.52
N ILE A 102 -4.41 7.74 -13.62
CA ILE A 102 -4.65 8.30 -14.96
C ILE A 102 -6.06 7.95 -15.42
N GLY A 103 -6.51 6.76 -15.06
CA GLY A 103 -7.83 6.26 -15.43
C GLY A 103 -7.96 5.94 -16.93
N GLY A 104 -9.17 5.60 -17.31
CA GLY A 104 -9.52 5.27 -18.70
C GLY A 104 -9.86 3.80 -18.88
N LYS A 105 -10.56 3.50 -20.00
CA LYS A 105 -10.99 2.13 -20.31
C LYS A 105 -9.87 1.29 -20.94
N GLU A 106 -8.86 1.94 -21.49
CA GLU A 106 -7.82 1.30 -22.29
C GLU A 106 -6.51 1.05 -21.50
N GLY A 107 -6.44 1.55 -20.25
CA GLY A 107 -5.23 1.45 -19.42
C GLY A 107 -4.07 2.29 -19.97
N LEU A 108 -2.86 2.03 -19.45
CA LEU A 108 -1.63 2.71 -19.88
C LEU A 108 -1.16 2.20 -21.24
N GLN A 109 -0.84 3.14 -22.13
CA GLN A 109 -0.26 2.84 -23.43
C GLN A 109 1.22 2.40 -23.30
N PRO A 110 1.78 1.65 -24.29
CA PRO A 110 3.15 1.15 -24.20
C PRO A 110 4.22 2.23 -23.94
N VAL A 111 4.08 3.39 -24.56
CA VAL A 111 5.00 4.52 -24.35
C VAL A 111 4.91 5.03 -22.92
N GLU A 112 3.71 5.16 -22.38
CA GLU A 112 3.48 5.58 -20.98
C GLU A 112 4.12 4.62 -19.98
N LYS A 113 3.96 3.32 -20.21
CA LYS A 113 4.61 2.28 -19.37
C LYS A 113 6.14 2.41 -19.40
N THR A 114 6.72 2.64 -20.57
CA THR A 114 8.17 2.84 -20.73
C THR A 114 8.67 4.07 -19.99
N VAL A 115 7.94 5.18 -20.09
CA VAL A 115 8.28 6.45 -19.45
C VAL A 115 8.20 6.32 -17.93
N ILE A 116 7.15 5.68 -17.41
CA ILE A 116 6.98 5.42 -15.96
C ILE A 116 8.11 4.52 -15.44
N ASP A 117 8.38 3.39 -16.11
CA ASP A 117 9.43 2.46 -15.68
C ASP A 117 10.81 3.12 -15.65
N ARG A 118 11.13 3.95 -16.66
CA ARG A 118 12.37 4.75 -16.69
C ARG A 118 12.44 5.71 -15.51
N ALA A 119 11.35 6.42 -15.21
CA ALA A 119 11.28 7.34 -14.09
C ALA A 119 11.48 6.61 -12.76
N VAL A 120 10.82 5.47 -12.56
CA VAL A 120 10.97 4.63 -11.37
C VAL A 120 12.44 4.22 -11.18
N ARG A 121 13.08 3.68 -12.19
CA ARG A 121 14.50 3.29 -12.10
C ARG A 121 15.41 4.47 -11.75
N ASN A 122 15.17 5.65 -12.31
CA ASN A 122 15.97 6.83 -12.02
C ASN A 122 15.78 7.32 -10.58
N VAL A 123 14.56 7.34 -10.09
CA VAL A 123 14.21 7.82 -8.75
C VAL A 123 14.80 6.91 -7.66
N TYR A 124 14.84 5.60 -7.88
CA TYR A 124 15.42 4.67 -6.89
C TYR A 124 16.95 4.56 -6.94
N ARG A 125 17.61 5.07 -7.98
CA ARG A 125 19.07 4.96 -8.13
C ARG A 125 19.86 5.47 -6.92
N PRO A 126 19.56 6.64 -6.31
CA PRO A 126 20.26 7.10 -5.13
C PRO A 126 20.07 6.20 -3.91
N PHE A 127 18.86 5.68 -3.71
CA PHE A 127 18.53 4.78 -2.61
C PHE A 127 19.22 3.42 -2.79
N LEU A 128 19.23 2.86 -3.99
CA LEU A 128 19.88 1.58 -4.28
C LEU A 128 21.40 1.63 -4.17
N ALA A 129 22.01 2.79 -4.45
CA ALA A 129 23.45 3.00 -4.31
C ALA A 129 23.89 3.08 -2.83
N ASP A 130 23.04 3.61 -1.97
CA ASP A 130 23.29 3.77 -0.53
C ASP A 130 21.91 3.72 0.19
N PRO A 131 21.49 2.53 0.65
CA PRO A 131 20.18 2.32 1.26
C PRO A 131 20.06 3.03 2.61
N ASP A 132 19.59 4.26 2.58
CA ASP A 132 19.27 5.08 3.74
C ASP A 132 17.78 5.43 3.71
N PRO A 133 17.01 5.20 4.79
CA PRO A 133 15.60 5.60 4.88
C PRO A 133 15.35 7.07 4.49
N ALA A 134 16.31 7.97 4.74
CA ALA A 134 16.21 9.36 4.35
C ALA A 134 16.27 9.58 2.82
N LYS A 135 16.76 8.60 2.06
CA LYS A 135 16.83 8.62 0.59
C LYS A 135 15.65 7.88 -0.07
N MET A 136 14.78 7.27 0.74
CA MET A 136 13.58 6.61 0.20
C MET A 136 12.76 7.63 -0.59
N PRO A 137 12.47 7.36 -1.88
CA PRO A 137 11.69 8.29 -2.69
C PRO A 137 10.22 8.37 -2.22
N ILE A 138 9.58 9.46 -2.59
CA ILE A 138 8.14 9.68 -2.43
C ILE A 138 7.50 9.96 -3.80
N LEU A 139 6.18 10.05 -3.87
CA LEU A 139 5.47 10.33 -5.15
C LEU A 139 5.93 11.64 -5.80
N GLY A 140 6.30 12.64 -5.00
CA GLY A 140 6.85 13.90 -5.50
C GLY A 140 8.16 13.74 -6.27
N ASP A 141 9.00 12.78 -5.88
CA ASP A 141 10.24 12.49 -6.60
C ASP A 141 9.95 11.87 -7.97
N LEU A 142 8.96 10.95 -8.03
CA LEU A 142 8.48 10.37 -9.29
C LEU A 142 7.88 11.44 -10.20
N TYR A 143 7.05 12.32 -9.67
CA TYR A 143 6.47 13.46 -10.38
C TYR A 143 7.56 14.35 -11.00
N ASN A 144 8.54 14.75 -10.20
CA ASN A 144 9.65 15.60 -10.67
C ASN A 144 10.50 14.90 -11.73
N GLU A 145 10.69 13.58 -11.62
CA GLU A 145 11.45 12.83 -12.61
C GLU A 145 10.69 12.66 -13.93
N LEU A 146 9.37 12.51 -13.88
CA LEU A 146 8.53 12.51 -15.07
C LEU A 146 8.59 13.83 -15.83
N LEU A 147 8.60 14.97 -15.13
CA LEU A 147 8.70 16.29 -15.75
C LEU A 147 10.05 16.53 -16.46
N LYS A 148 11.10 15.78 -16.16
CA LYS A 148 12.42 15.89 -16.82
C LYS A 148 12.47 15.14 -18.15
N GLN A 149 11.51 14.25 -18.42
CA GLN A 149 11.52 13.43 -19.62
C GLN A 149 10.94 14.20 -20.82
N PRO A 150 11.50 14.00 -22.04
CA PRO A 150 11.12 14.77 -23.21
C PRO A 150 9.77 14.37 -23.82
N GLU A 151 9.28 13.18 -23.49
CA GLU A 151 8.05 12.66 -24.08
C GLU A 151 6.80 13.41 -23.55
N PRO A 152 5.84 13.81 -24.40
CA PRO A 152 4.63 14.49 -23.96
C PRO A 152 3.76 13.62 -23.05
N GLU A 153 3.85 12.31 -23.18
CA GLU A 153 3.21 11.34 -22.30
C GLU A 153 3.68 11.48 -20.86
N ALA A 154 4.96 11.77 -20.63
CA ALA A 154 5.51 12.01 -19.29
C ALA A 154 4.87 13.23 -18.63
N THR A 155 4.71 14.32 -19.36
CA THR A 155 4.05 15.53 -18.87
C THR A 155 2.57 15.25 -18.55
N ARG A 156 1.88 14.47 -19.37
CA ARG A 156 0.49 14.07 -19.13
C ARG A 156 0.34 13.22 -17.88
N ILE A 157 1.24 12.27 -17.66
CA ILE A 157 1.27 11.42 -16.47
C ILE A 157 1.55 12.27 -15.23
N ALA A 158 2.54 13.15 -15.28
CA ALA A 158 2.86 14.08 -14.21
C ALA A 158 1.65 14.96 -13.85
N ALA A 159 0.96 15.53 -14.82
CA ALA A 159 -0.24 16.32 -14.59
C ALA A 159 -1.36 15.51 -13.88
N ALA A 160 -1.52 14.23 -14.20
CA ALA A 160 -2.47 13.37 -13.50
C ALA A 160 -2.04 13.05 -12.07
N LEU A 161 -0.75 12.94 -11.81
CA LEU A 161 -0.19 12.72 -10.46
C LEU A 161 -0.20 13.98 -9.59
N GLU A 162 -0.24 15.18 -10.16
CA GLU A 162 -0.16 16.45 -9.44
C GLU A 162 -1.20 16.56 -8.32
N LEU A 163 -2.42 16.05 -8.55
CA LEU A 163 -3.49 16.02 -7.55
C LEU A 163 -3.07 15.26 -6.28
N TYR A 164 -2.23 14.23 -6.42
CA TYR A 164 -1.77 13.35 -5.34
C TYR A 164 -0.39 13.75 -4.79
N VAL A 165 0.28 14.72 -5.39
CA VAL A 165 1.61 15.19 -4.99
C VAL A 165 1.50 16.54 -4.28
N SER A 166 0.95 17.55 -4.94
CA SER A 166 0.81 18.92 -4.44
C SER A 166 -0.64 19.37 -4.29
N GLY A 167 -1.57 18.59 -4.85
CA GLY A 167 -3.00 18.89 -4.78
C GLY A 167 -3.65 18.44 -3.47
N SER A 168 -4.97 18.48 -3.44
CA SER A 168 -5.79 18.20 -2.24
C SER A 168 -5.79 16.73 -1.77
N LEU A 169 -5.27 15.81 -2.57
CA LEU A 169 -5.23 14.37 -2.27
C LEU A 169 -3.81 13.86 -1.97
N ASN A 170 -2.95 14.70 -1.44
CA ASN A 170 -1.51 14.44 -1.27
C ASN A 170 -1.13 13.58 -0.04
N VAL A 171 -2.08 12.93 0.60
CA VAL A 171 -1.84 12.13 1.81
C VAL A 171 -0.81 11.01 1.61
N PHE A 172 -0.64 10.52 0.39
CA PHE A 172 0.35 9.48 0.06
C PHE A 172 1.69 10.04 -0.44
N ASN A 173 1.87 11.36 -0.44
CA ASN A 173 3.15 12.00 -0.81
C ASN A 173 4.01 12.31 0.42
N HIS A 174 4.12 11.37 1.33
CA HIS A 174 4.91 11.49 2.55
C HIS A 174 5.67 10.18 2.80
N ARG A 175 6.80 10.27 3.50
CA ARG A 175 7.51 9.07 3.98
C ARG A 175 6.67 8.37 5.04
N THR A 176 6.76 7.05 5.08
CA THR A 176 6.12 6.24 6.13
C THR A 176 6.65 6.63 7.50
N ASN A 177 5.75 6.91 8.40
CA ASN A 177 6.05 7.31 9.78
C ASN A 177 5.30 6.45 10.81
N VAL A 178 4.71 5.35 10.36
CA VAL A 178 4.01 4.39 11.21
C VAL A 178 4.81 3.10 11.30
N GLU A 179 4.73 2.45 12.45
CA GLU A 179 5.31 1.12 12.63
C GLU A 179 4.48 0.07 11.88
N LEU A 180 5.12 -0.74 11.06
CA LEU A 180 4.46 -1.78 10.26
C LEU A 180 4.88 -3.20 10.67
N SER A 181 5.72 -3.35 11.68
CA SER A 181 6.27 -4.65 12.10
C SER A 181 5.37 -5.42 13.06
N ASN A 182 4.30 -4.82 13.59
CA ASN A 182 3.40 -5.53 14.49
C ASN A 182 2.76 -6.73 13.79
N ARG A 183 2.68 -7.85 14.50
CA ARG A 183 2.10 -9.09 14.00
C ARG A 183 0.62 -8.99 13.62
N LEU A 184 -0.11 -8.09 14.27
CA LEU A 184 -1.52 -7.80 13.97
C LEU A 184 -1.64 -6.32 13.57
N VAL A 185 -1.87 -6.06 12.28
CA VAL A 185 -2.00 -4.71 11.73
C VAL A 185 -3.35 -4.56 11.05
N CYS A 186 -4.06 -3.49 11.35
CA CYS A 186 -5.31 -3.12 10.70
C CYS A 186 -5.17 -1.76 10.03
N PHE A 187 -5.39 -1.72 8.73
CA PHE A 187 -5.49 -0.49 7.96
C PHE A 187 -6.96 -0.03 7.90
N ASP A 188 -7.32 0.96 8.70
CA ASP A 188 -8.63 1.63 8.64
C ASP A 188 -8.61 2.62 7.47
N ILE A 189 -9.32 2.28 6.41
CA ILE A 189 -9.44 3.09 5.19
C ILE A 189 -10.83 3.72 5.01
N LYS A 190 -11.67 3.68 6.03
CA LYS A 190 -13.05 4.18 6.00
C LYS A 190 -13.14 5.65 5.62
N GLN A 191 -12.21 6.47 6.13
CA GLN A 191 -12.21 7.90 5.90
C GLN A 191 -11.65 8.31 4.52
N LEU A 192 -11.00 7.40 3.81
CA LEU A 192 -10.59 7.67 2.45
C LEU A 192 -11.81 7.85 1.56
N GLY A 193 -11.98 9.04 0.98
CA GLY A 193 -13.03 9.30 0.02
C GLY A 193 -12.91 8.41 -1.22
N LYS A 194 -13.95 8.41 -2.06
CA LYS A 194 -14.07 7.54 -3.23
C LYS A 194 -12.81 7.50 -4.12
N GLN A 195 -12.15 8.63 -4.29
CA GLN A 195 -10.94 8.76 -5.13
C GLN A 195 -9.72 8.09 -4.48
N LEU A 196 -9.52 8.28 -3.17
CA LEU A 196 -8.38 7.75 -2.45
C LEU A 196 -8.58 6.29 -1.99
N LYS A 197 -9.83 5.82 -1.86
CA LYS A 197 -10.11 4.47 -1.32
C LYS A 197 -9.47 3.37 -2.17
N LYS A 198 -9.59 3.45 -3.50
CA LYS A 198 -8.97 2.48 -4.42
C LYS A 198 -7.44 2.51 -4.33
N LEU A 199 -6.87 3.72 -4.27
CA LEU A 199 -5.43 3.90 -4.13
C LEU A 199 -4.94 3.37 -2.78
N GLY A 200 -5.65 3.67 -1.69
CA GLY A 200 -5.36 3.15 -0.36
C GLY A 200 -5.40 1.62 -0.31
N MET A 201 -6.37 1.00 -0.98
CA MET A 201 -6.46 -0.47 -1.10
C MET A 201 -5.25 -1.06 -1.82
N LEU A 202 -4.83 -0.45 -2.93
CA LEU A 202 -3.65 -0.87 -3.69
C LEU A 202 -2.37 -0.75 -2.85
N ILE A 203 -2.22 0.35 -2.08
CA ILE A 203 -1.08 0.57 -1.18
C ILE A 203 -1.06 -0.46 -0.05
N VAL A 204 -2.21 -0.76 0.56
CA VAL A 204 -2.30 -1.81 1.60
C VAL A 204 -1.89 -3.16 1.02
N GLN A 205 -2.33 -3.49 -0.19
CA GLN A 205 -1.96 -4.74 -0.87
C GLN A 205 -0.44 -4.82 -1.10
N ASP A 206 0.21 -3.74 -1.52
CA ASP A 206 1.66 -3.67 -1.67
C ASP A 206 2.39 -3.87 -0.34
N GLN A 207 1.92 -3.25 0.75
CA GLN A 207 2.48 -3.44 2.09
C GLN A 207 2.37 -4.90 2.57
N VAL A 208 1.22 -5.54 2.28
CA VAL A 208 1.04 -6.98 2.56
C VAL A 208 2.04 -7.82 1.76
N TRP A 209 2.17 -7.54 0.48
CA TRP A 209 3.09 -8.27 -0.39
C TRP A 209 4.54 -8.13 0.07
N ASN A 210 4.97 -6.91 0.37
CA ASN A 210 6.30 -6.65 0.92
C ASN A 210 6.57 -7.46 2.20
N ARG A 211 5.57 -7.62 3.05
CA ARG A 211 5.69 -8.36 4.30
C ARG A 211 5.72 -9.88 4.09
N VAL A 212 4.85 -10.39 3.22
CA VAL A 212 4.79 -11.82 2.88
C VAL A 212 6.10 -12.29 2.25
N THR A 213 6.70 -11.49 1.38
CA THR A 213 7.94 -11.85 0.70
C THR A 213 9.16 -11.90 1.63
N VAL A 214 9.25 -11.01 2.62
CA VAL A 214 10.33 -11.04 3.63
C VAL A 214 10.28 -12.28 4.51
N ASN A 215 9.09 -12.74 4.86
CA ASN A 215 8.90 -13.82 5.83
C ASN A 215 8.55 -15.18 5.18
N ARG A 216 8.72 -15.30 3.88
CA ARG A 216 8.25 -16.45 3.07
C ARG A 216 8.72 -17.82 3.58
N ALA A 217 9.90 -17.88 4.20
CA ALA A 217 10.48 -19.12 4.73
C ALA A 217 10.08 -19.41 6.20
N GLU A 218 9.66 -18.38 6.96
CA GLU A 218 9.52 -18.50 8.40
C GLU A 218 8.08 -18.33 8.91
N LYS A 219 7.27 -17.50 8.24
CA LYS A 219 5.91 -17.18 8.69
C LYS A 219 4.94 -17.10 7.52
N LYS A 220 3.69 -17.45 7.79
CA LYS A 220 2.58 -17.20 6.89
C LYS A 220 1.95 -15.84 7.22
N ALA A 221 1.33 -15.21 6.25
CA ALA A 221 0.54 -14.02 6.46
C ALA A 221 -0.91 -14.29 6.07
N CYS A 222 -1.83 -13.91 6.94
CA CYS A 222 -3.26 -13.94 6.67
C CYS A 222 -3.72 -12.52 6.32
N LEU A 223 -4.15 -12.30 5.09
CA LEU A 223 -4.80 -11.06 4.69
C LEU A 223 -6.32 -11.22 4.79
N LEU A 224 -6.93 -10.42 5.63
CA LEU A 224 -8.38 -10.28 5.73
C LEU A 224 -8.83 -9.02 5.00
N TYR A 225 -9.69 -9.20 4.02
CA TYR A 225 -10.33 -8.15 3.25
C TYR A 225 -11.83 -8.15 3.55
N THR A 226 -12.38 -7.04 4.06
CA THR A 226 -13.79 -6.97 4.48
C THR A 226 -14.57 -5.88 3.77
#